data_f58b142630e840037480e4c5647f6ba7
#
_entry.id   f58b142630e840037480e4c5647f6ba7
#
_cell.length_a   1.000
_cell.length_b   1.000
_cell.length_c   1.000
_cell.angle_alpha   90.00
_cell.angle_beta   90.00
_cell.angle_gamma   90.00
#
_symmetry.space_group_name_H-M   'P 1'
#
loop_
_entity.id
_entity.type
_entity.pdbx_description
1 polymer ?
#
loop_
_entity_poly.entity_id
_entity_poly.type
_entity_poly.pdbx_seq_one_letter_code
_entity_poly.pdbx_strand_id
1 'polypeptide(L)'
;AMNLFLNGATINIYSTKSTLDALTTYLLNDTLYPKFQETPPAKPTVNLKVLEPLKTETIEGYTVVAVPVNHSAGAVGYQITSPEGKAAFYSGDTGPGLADCWRHILPQLLIIEVTLPNKYEGLAGEAGHLTPSLLGRELASFKKIKGYLPPVVTVHMNPWLEKEIEAEIGALAENLNSSIKLAYEGMELHL
;
A
#
# COMPACT_ATOMS: atom_id res chain seq x y z
N ALA A 1 2.68 20.00 -1.22
CA ALA A 1 1.73 20.90 -0.54
C ALA A 1 1.98 22.37 -0.88
N MET A 2 3.22 22.87 -0.87
CA MET A 2 3.53 24.28 -1.14
C MET A 2 3.01 24.77 -2.51
N ASN A 3 3.22 24.01 -3.58
CA ASN A 3 2.69 24.37 -4.92
C ASN A 3 1.16 24.42 -4.96
N LEU A 4 0.49 23.53 -4.22
CA LEU A 4 -0.97 23.58 -4.10
C LEU A 4 -1.43 24.83 -3.36
N PHE A 5 -0.77 25.17 -2.26
CA PHE A 5 -1.01 26.40 -1.52
C PHE A 5 -0.85 27.65 -2.41
N LEU A 6 0.26 27.77 -3.14
CA LEU A 6 0.55 28.90 -4.02
C LEU A 6 -0.48 29.05 -5.17
N ASN A 7 -1.04 27.94 -5.63
CA ASN A 7 -2.06 27.93 -6.69
C ASN A 7 -3.51 27.96 -6.14
N GLY A 8 -3.69 28.13 -4.83
CA GLY A 8 -5.02 28.12 -4.20
C GLY A 8 -5.80 26.82 -4.39
N ALA A 9 -5.10 25.72 -4.62
CA ALA A 9 -5.70 24.39 -4.77
C ALA A 9 -5.89 23.70 -3.41
N THR A 10 -6.90 22.85 -3.30
CA THR A 10 -7.16 22.00 -2.14
C THR A 10 -7.09 20.55 -2.56
N ILE A 11 -6.47 19.70 -1.74
CA ILE A 11 -6.49 18.24 -1.89
C ILE A 11 -7.14 17.57 -0.69
N ASN A 12 -7.72 16.39 -0.90
CA ASN A 12 -8.18 15.53 0.17
C ASN A 12 -7.12 14.46 0.46
N ILE A 13 -6.80 14.26 1.73
CA ILE A 13 -5.96 13.16 2.22
C ILE A 13 -6.87 12.21 2.98
N TYR A 14 -6.98 10.98 2.50
CA TYR A 14 -7.79 9.94 3.09
C TYR A 14 -6.90 8.93 3.80
N SER A 15 -7.15 8.66 5.09
CA SER A 15 -6.45 7.63 5.85
C SER A 15 -7.19 7.27 7.13
N THR A 16 -6.66 6.32 7.90
CA THR A 16 -7.18 6.02 9.23
C THR A 16 -6.99 7.21 10.17
N LYS A 17 -7.83 7.30 11.20
CA LYS A 17 -7.73 8.39 12.18
C LYS A 17 -6.35 8.47 12.81
N SER A 18 -5.75 7.33 13.21
CA SER A 18 -4.41 7.29 13.82
C SER A 18 -3.33 7.87 12.90
N THR A 19 -3.37 7.56 11.61
CA THR A 19 -2.42 8.10 10.62
C THR A 19 -2.61 9.60 10.42
N LEU A 20 -3.86 10.08 10.33
CA LEU A 20 -4.14 11.51 10.20
C LEU A 20 -3.75 12.30 11.46
N ASP A 21 -3.97 11.73 12.65
CA ASP A 21 -3.52 12.34 13.92
C ASP A 21 -1.98 12.42 13.95
N ALA A 22 -1.27 11.37 13.54
CA ALA A 22 0.19 11.39 13.44
C ALA A 22 0.68 12.44 12.43
N LEU A 23 0.04 12.53 11.25
CA LEU A 23 0.35 13.51 10.22
C LEU A 23 0.25 14.95 10.76
N THR A 24 -0.81 15.27 11.50
CA THR A 24 -1.02 16.61 12.05
C THR A 24 -0.15 16.88 13.28
N THR A 25 0.13 15.86 14.09
CA THR A 25 0.94 16.01 15.29
C THR A 25 2.43 16.20 14.96
N TYR A 26 2.94 15.44 14.01
CA TYR A 26 4.39 15.35 13.78
C TYR A 26 4.88 16.00 12.50
N LEU A 27 4.02 16.20 11.50
CA LEU A 27 4.44 16.75 10.21
C LEU A 27 3.80 18.12 9.92
N LEU A 28 2.46 18.22 9.91
CA LEU A 28 1.73 19.44 9.58
C LEU A 28 1.41 20.26 10.83
N ASN A 29 2.44 20.73 11.55
CA ASN A 29 2.35 21.28 12.90
C ASN A 29 3.03 22.64 13.09
N ASP A 30 3.39 23.35 12.00
CA ASP A 30 4.17 24.58 11.96
C ASP A 30 5.65 24.45 12.42
N THR A 31 6.07 23.24 12.80
CA THR A 31 7.48 22.96 13.13
C THR A 31 8.23 22.41 11.92
N LEU A 32 7.72 21.34 11.28
CA LEU A 32 8.32 20.77 10.07
C LEU A 32 7.68 21.37 8.83
N TYR A 33 6.36 21.36 8.76
CA TYR A 33 5.58 21.97 7.67
C TYR A 33 4.45 22.82 8.23
N PRO A 34 4.01 23.86 7.49
CA PRO A 34 2.83 24.64 7.84
C PRO A 34 1.60 23.75 8.05
N LYS A 35 0.69 24.19 8.90
CA LYS A 35 -0.61 23.54 9.10
C LYS A 35 -1.50 23.74 7.88
N PHE A 36 -1.20 23.06 6.79
CA PHE A 36 -1.96 23.15 5.54
C PHE A 36 -3.43 22.71 5.68
N GLN A 37 -3.77 21.96 6.73
CA GLN A 37 -5.14 21.63 7.10
C GLN A 37 -5.90 22.79 7.73
N GLU A 38 -5.21 23.88 8.13
CA GLU A 38 -5.77 25.10 8.71
C GLU A 38 -5.47 26.34 7.86
N THR A 39 -4.61 26.21 6.85
CA THR A 39 -4.07 27.35 6.09
C THR A 39 -4.33 27.21 4.59
N PRO A 40 -4.88 28.26 3.93
CA PRO A 40 -5.49 29.49 4.50
C PRO A 40 -6.80 29.17 5.24
N PRO A 41 -7.19 29.95 6.29
CA PRO A 41 -8.38 29.61 7.08
C PRO A 41 -9.68 29.53 6.28
N ALA A 42 -9.84 30.37 5.25
CA ALA A 42 -11.04 30.37 4.43
C ALA A 42 -11.11 29.19 3.44
N LYS A 43 -9.96 28.60 3.06
CA LYS A 43 -9.87 27.48 2.11
C LYS A 43 -8.57 26.70 2.37
N PRO A 44 -8.57 25.78 3.32
CA PRO A 44 -7.38 24.98 3.62
C PRO A 44 -6.84 24.24 2.40
N THR A 45 -5.52 24.16 2.29
CA THR A 45 -4.84 23.45 1.21
C THR A 45 -5.02 21.94 1.29
N VAL A 46 -5.22 21.43 2.53
CA VAL A 46 -5.41 20.01 2.80
C VAL A 46 -6.70 19.79 3.59
N ASN A 47 -7.56 18.91 3.09
CA ASN A 47 -8.68 18.37 3.86
C ASN A 47 -8.34 16.95 4.31
N LEU A 48 -8.48 16.68 5.60
CA LEU A 48 -8.29 15.35 6.17
C LEU A 48 -9.62 14.60 6.22
N LYS A 49 -9.64 13.40 5.65
CA LYS A 49 -10.81 12.53 5.54
C LYS A 49 -10.52 11.19 6.21
N VAL A 50 -11.21 10.90 7.29
CA VAL A 50 -11.04 9.64 8.01
C VAL A 50 -11.70 8.51 7.24
N LEU A 51 -10.93 7.44 6.97
CA LEU A 51 -11.42 6.15 6.52
C LEU A 51 -11.49 5.19 7.71
N GLU A 52 -12.64 4.59 7.92
CA GLU A 52 -12.79 3.52 8.90
C GLU A 52 -12.37 2.19 8.24
N PRO A 53 -11.43 1.43 8.85
CA PRO A 53 -11.02 0.14 8.30
C PRO A 53 -12.21 -0.79 8.06
N LEU A 54 -12.15 -1.50 6.94
CA LEU A 54 -13.17 -2.46 6.46
C LEU A 54 -14.52 -1.83 6.08
N LYS A 55 -14.66 -0.51 6.14
CA LYS A 55 -15.81 0.19 5.58
C LYS A 55 -15.53 0.65 4.16
N THR A 56 -16.57 0.56 3.35
CA THR A 56 -16.53 0.99 1.96
C THR A 56 -16.80 2.49 1.88
N GLU A 57 -15.95 3.21 1.15
CA GLU A 57 -16.11 4.63 0.83
C GLU A 57 -16.10 4.83 -0.68
N THR A 58 -16.84 5.82 -1.16
CA THR A 58 -16.79 6.23 -2.56
C THR A 58 -15.98 7.51 -2.68
N ILE A 59 -14.86 7.44 -3.41
CA ILE A 59 -13.95 8.55 -3.63
C ILE A 59 -13.80 8.76 -5.13
N GLU A 60 -14.27 9.90 -5.63
CA GLU A 60 -14.19 10.28 -7.05
C GLU A 60 -14.71 9.20 -8.02
N GLY A 61 -15.78 8.49 -7.62
CA GLY A 61 -16.41 7.42 -8.40
C GLY A 61 -15.79 6.03 -8.19
N TYR A 62 -14.66 5.91 -7.51
CA TYR A 62 -14.06 4.64 -7.14
C TYR A 62 -14.57 4.16 -5.79
N THR A 63 -14.72 2.86 -5.64
CA THR A 63 -14.96 2.23 -4.33
C THR A 63 -13.63 1.93 -3.66
N VAL A 64 -13.43 2.45 -2.44
CA VAL A 64 -12.18 2.28 -1.67
C VAL A 64 -12.48 1.61 -0.33
N VAL A 65 -11.68 0.62 0.02
CA VAL A 65 -11.70 -0.05 1.32
C VAL A 65 -10.29 -0.04 1.90
N ALA A 66 -10.13 0.55 3.09
CA ALA A 66 -8.90 0.46 3.86
C ALA A 66 -8.91 -0.87 4.64
N VAL A 67 -7.89 -1.71 4.45
CA VAL A 67 -7.82 -3.06 5.05
C VAL A 67 -6.57 -3.15 5.92
N PRO A 68 -6.68 -3.54 7.20
CA PRO A 68 -5.52 -3.67 8.08
C PRO A 68 -4.46 -4.60 7.52
N VAL A 69 -3.20 -4.18 7.63
CA VAL A 69 -1.99 -4.95 7.26
C VAL A 69 -1.05 -5.03 8.46
N ASN A 70 -0.03 -5.86 8.36
CA ASN A 70 0.89 -6.11 9.47
C ASN A 70 2.17 -5.27 9.34
N HIS A 71 2.15 -4.04 9.86
CA HIS A 71 3.34 -3.18 9.92
C HIS A 71 3.35 -2.39 11.22
N SER A 72 3.07 -1.11 11.20
CA SER A 72 2.91 -0.27 12.39
C SER A 72 1.45 -0.23 12.87
N ALA A 73 1.21 0.26 14.08
CA ALA A 73 -0.14 0.39 14.61
C ALA A 73 -1.03 1.27 13.70
N GLY A 74 -2.12 0.71 13.21
CA GLY A 74 -3.06 1.37 12.31
C GLY A 74 -2.66 1.38 10.84
N ALA A 75 -1.63 0.62 10.45
CA ALA A 75 -1.26 0.44 9.05
C ALA A 75 -2.38 -0.25 8.26
N VAL A 76 -2.64 0.24 7.06
CA VAL A 76 -3.65 -0.29 6.15
C VAL A 76 -3.14 -0.33 4.72
N GLY A 77 -3.54 -1.35 3.99
CA GLY A 77 -3.54 -1.35 2.54
C GLY A 77 -4.90 -0.87 2.01
N TYR A 78 -5.00 -0.66 0.71
CA TYR A 78 -6.21 -0.16 0.07
C TYR A 78 -6.63 -1.05 -1.08
N GLN A 79 -7.86 -1.57 -1.05
CA GLN A 79 -8.51 -2.07 -2.25
C GLN A 79 -9.26 -0.92 -2.92
N ILE A 80 -8.93 -0.69 -4.18
CA ILE A 80 -9.56 0.33 -5.02
C ILE A 80 -10.25 -0.39 -6.15
N THR A 81 -11.55 -0.16 -6.31
CA THR A 81 -12.38 -0.76 -7.35
C THR A 81 -12.95 0.33 -8.24
N SER A 82 -12.74 0.20 -9.55
CA SER A 82 -13.29 1.14 -10.54
C SER A 82 -14.81 0.97 -10.69
N PRO A 83 -15.51 1.94 -11.31
CA PRO A 83 -16.95 1.82 -11.62
C PRO A 83 -17.29 0.58 -12.47
N GLU A 84 -16.33 0.10 -13.30
CA GLU A 84 -16.48 -1.08 -14.15
C GLU A 84 -16.19 -2.40 -13.38
N GLY A 85 -15.88 -2.31 -12.07
CA GLY A 85 -15.62 -3.47 -11.22
C GLY A 85 -14.19 -4.00 -11.31
N LYS A 86 -13.23 -3.24 -11.87
CA LYS A 86 -11.82 -3.60 -11.87
C LYS A 86 -11.18 -3.23 -10.54
N ALA A 87 -10.57 -4.21 -9.87
CA ALA A 87 -10.07 -4.04 -8.52
C ALA A 87 -8.55 -4.27 -8.43
N ALA A 88 -7.84 -3.33 -7.81
CA ALA A 88 -6.46 -3.48 -7.39
C ALA A 88 -6.36 -3.38 -5.87
N PHE A 89 -5.42 -4.12 -5.27
CA PHE A 89 -5.04 -3.94 -3.87
C PHE A 89 -3.59 -3.47 -3.78
N TYR A 90 -3.36 -2.39 -3.05
CA TYR A 90 -2.05 -1.88 -2.69
C TYR A 90 -1.80 -2.09 -1.19
N SER A 91 -0.77 -2.85 -0.85
CA SER A 91 -0.52 -3.22 0.54
C SER A 91 -0.02 -2.06 1.42
N GLY A 92 0.66 -1.06 0.83
CA GLY A 92 1.60 -0.26 1.62
C GLY A 92 2.71 -1.15 2.18
N ASP A 93 3.41 -0.67 3.19
CA ASP A 93 4.42 -1.46 3.90
C ASP A 93 3.73 -2.51 4.77
N THR A 94 4.19 -3.76 4.70
CA THR A 94 3.61 -4.88 5.45
C THR A 94 4.58 -6.03 5.64
N GLY A 95 4.57 -6.63 6.81
CA GLY A 95 5.20 -7.91 7.09
C GLY A 95 4.26 -9.10 6.83
N PRO A 96 4.70 -10.32 7.21
CA PRO A 96 3.90 -11.53 7.07
C PRO A 96 2.70 -11.55 8.02
N GLY A 97 1.74 -12.48 7.76
CA GLY A 97 0.55 -12.67 8.59
C GLY A 97 -0.71 -12.04 8.02
N LEU A 98 -0.83 -11.96 6.69
CA LEU A 98 -1.90 -11.28 5.96
C LEU A 98 -3.19 -12.12 5.77
N ALA A 99 -3.32 -13.27 6.43
CA ALA A 99 -4.48 -14.14 6.24
C ALA A 99 -5.83 -13.45 6.49
N ASP A 100 -5.90 -12.55 7.48
CA ASP A 100 -7.12 -11.77 7.73
C ASP A 100 -7.34 -10.70 6.67
N CYS A 101 -6.29 -9.99 6.25
CA CYS A 101 -6.36 -9.05 5.14
C CYS A 101 -6.92 -9.73 3.87
N TRP A 102 -6.41 -10.92 3.54
CA TRP A 102 -6.85 -11.67 2.36
C TRP A 102 -8.36 -11.96 2.35
N ARG A 103 -9.01 -12.14 3.50
CA ARG A 103 -10.46 -12.39 3.57
C ARG A 103 -11.29 -11.21 3.10
N HIS A 104 -10.78 -10.00 3.28
CA HIS A 104 -11.50 -8.74 3.03
C HIS A 104 -11.29 -8.13 1.64
N ILE A 105 -10.39 -8.69 0.82
CA ILE A 105 -10.09 -8.18 -0.52
C ILE A 105 -10.42 -9.20 -1.62
N LEU A 106 -10.64 -8.69 -2.84
CA LEU A 106 -10.85 -9.52 -4.04
C LEU A 106 -10.22 -8.83 -5.27
N PRO A 107 -8.90 -8.66 -5.31
CA PRO A 107 -8.23 -7.90 -6.35
C PRO A 107 -8.00 -8.71 -7.62
N GLN A 108 -7.99 -8.03 -8.76
CA GLN A 108 -7.50 -8.52 -10.05
C GLN A 108 -6.02 -8.18 -10.28
N LEU A 109 -5.47 -7.30 -9.45
CA LEU A 109 -4.05 -6.96 -9.39
C LEU A 109 -3.64 -6.76 -7.93
N LEU A 110 -2.56 -7.42 -7.52
CA LEU A 110 -1.96 -7.24 -6.20
C LEU A 110 -0.67 -6.43 -6.34
N ILE A 111 -0.62 -5.26 -5.72
CA ILE A 111 0.59 -4.44 -5.59
C ILE A 111 1.04 -4.55 -4.15
N ILE A 112 2.21 -5.18 -3.92
CA ILE A 112 2.66 -5.53 -2.58
C ILE A 112 4.16 -5.28 -2.42
N GLU A 113 4.57 -4.88 -1.22
CA GLU A 113 5.97 -4.62 -0.94
C GLU A 113 6.84 -5.87 -0.96
N VAL A 114 8.12 -5.71 -1.31
CA VAL A 114 9.22 -6.62 -1.01
C VAL A 114 10.46 -5.77 -0.76
N THR A 115 10.84 -5.59 0.49
CA THR A 115 11.88 -4.63 0.86
C THR A 115 13.30 -5.22 0.82
N LEU A 116 13.47 -6.48 1.22
CA LEU A 116 14.80 -7.11 1.40
C LEU A 116 14.87 -8.48 0.73
N PRO A 117 16.07 -8.93 0.32
CA PRO A 117 16.27 -10.29 -0.16
C PRO A 117 16.20 -11.32 0.98
N ASN A 118 16.06 -12.60 0.61
CA ASN A 118 15.79 -13.71 1.53
C ASN A 118 16.84 -13.88 2.63
N LYS A 119 18.10 -13.51 2.39
CA LYS A 119 19.17 -13.58 3.41
C LYS A 119 18.88 -12.68 4.64
N TYR A 120 17.99 -11.71 4.51
CA TYR A 120 17.55 -10.82 5.58
C TYR A 120 16.12 -11.12 6.08
N GLU A 121 15.61 -12.35 5.87
CA GLU A 121 14.23 -12.72 6.21
C GLU A 121 13.86 -12.42 7.67
N GLY A 122 14.74 -12.75 8.62
CA GLY A 122 14.51 -12.47 10.04
C GLY A 122 14.35 -10.97 10.30
N LEU A 123 15.29 -10.16 9.78
CA LEU A 123 15.25 -8.70 9.92
C LEU A 123 14.00 -8.10 9.27
N ALA A 124 13.66 -8.54 8.06
CA ALA A 124 12.47 -8.08 7.37
C ALA A 124 11.20 -8.36 8.18
N GLY A 125 11.03 -9.60 8.66
CA GLY A 125 9.86 -9.97 9.47
C GLY A 125 9.74 -9.18 10.77
N GLU A 126 10.85 -8.95 11.48
CA GLU A 126 10.87 -8.12 12.70
C GLU A 126 10.56 -6.65 12.43
N ALA A 127 11.02 -6.12 11.29
CA ALA A 127 10.75 -4.74 10.88
C ALA A 127 9.36 -4.54 10.25
N GLY A 128 8.58 -5.61 10.08
CA GLY A 128 7.26 -5.54 9.46
C GLY A 128 7.31 -5.41 7.94
N HIS A 129 8.29 -6.06 7.30
CA HIS A 129 8.49 -6.07 5.84
C HIS A 129 8.52 -7.49 5.27
N LEU A 130 8.49 -7.58 3.94
CA LEU A 130 8.56 -8.84 3.22
C LEU A 130 9.91 -9.05 2.52
N THR A 131 10.27 -10.32 2.37
CA THR A 131 11.25 -10.83 1.41
C THR A 131 10.53 -11.67 0.36
N PRO A 132 11.17 -12.06 -0.76
CA PRO A 132 10.58 -12.97 -1.73
C PRO A 132 10.05 -14.28 -1.12
N SER A 133 10.77 -14.88 -0.15
CA SER A 133 10.31 -16.09 0.56
C SER A 133 9.08 -15.81 1.43
N LEU A 134 9.05 -14.69 2.15
CA LEU A 134 7.87 -14.27 2.94
C LEU A 134 6.68 -14.00 2.02
N LEU A 135 6.89 -13.27 0.92
CA LEU A 135 5.87 -13.05 -0.09
C LEU A 135 5.32 -14.38 -0.63
N GLY A 136 6.19 -15.34 -0.93
CA GLY A 136 5.77 -16.67 -1.41
C GLY A 136 4.82 -17.37 -0.45
N ARG A 137 5.07 -17.29 0.86
CA ARG A 137 4.17 -17.83 1.90
C ARG A 137 2.82 -17.10 1.95
N GLU A 138 2.85 -15.77 1.82
CA GLU A 138 1.63 -14.96 1.78
C GLU A 138 0.79 -15.22 0.52
N LEU A 139 1.42 -15.36 -0.65
CA LEU A 139 0.72 -15.71 -1.90
C LEU A 139 0.11 -17.13 -1.84
N ALA A 140 0.79 -18.08 -1.21
CA ALA A 140 0.24 -19.41 -0.97
C ALA A 140 -0.99 -19.36 -0.04
N SER A 141 -0.92 -18.54 1.02
CA SER A 141 -2.04 -18.27 1.92
C SER A 141 -3.21 -17.59 1.17
N PHE A 142 -2.92 -16.59 0.36
CA PHE A 142 -3.91 -15.92 -0.49
C PHE A 142 -4.63 -16.93 -1.39
N LYS A 143 -3.87 -17.73 -2.15
CA LYS A 143 -4.41 -18.75 -3.06
C LYS A 143 -5.28 -19.77 -2.33
N LYS A 144 -4.86 -20.18 -1.13
CA LYS A 144 -5.65 -21.10 -0.28
C LYS A 144 -6.98 -20.49 0.15
N ILE A 145 -7.00 -19.20 0.48
CA ILE A 145 -8.20 -18.49 0.97
C ILE A 145 -9.15 -18.13 -0.18
N LYS A 146 -8.59 -17.66 -1.31
CA LYS A 146 -9.36 -17.09 -2.44
C LYS A 146 -9.62 -18.08 -3.57
N GLY A 147 -8.85 -19.15 -3.71
CA GLY A 147 -8.94 -20.10 -4.81
C GLY A 147 -8.27 -19.66 -6.11
N TYR A 148 -7.68 -18.47 -6.15
CA TYR A 148 -6.95 -17.93 -7.30
C TYR A 148 -5.72 -17.14 -6.84
N LEU A 149 -4.86 -16.75 -7.79
CA LEU A 149 -3.75 -15.82 -7.57
C LEU A 149 -3.79 -14.77 -8.69
N PRO A 150 -3.94 -13.49 -8.38
CA PRO A 150 -3.89 -12.44 -9.40
C PRO A 150 -2.45 -12.19 -9.85
N PRO A 151 -2.22 -11.47 -10.96
CA PRO A 151 -0.93 -10.86 -11.25
C PRO A 151 -0.45 -10.04 -10.06
N VAL A 152 0.87 -10.11 -9.78
CA VAL A 152 1.50 -9.43 -8.65
C VAL A 152 2.53 -8.45 -9.17
N VAL A 153 2.55 -7.25 -8.62
CA VAL A 153 3.61 -6.26 -8.83
C VAL A 153 4.24 -5.95 -7.48
N THR A 154 5.55 -6.15 -7.38
CA THR A 154 6.29 -5.85 -6.17
C THR A 154 6.84 -4.44 -6.19
N VAL A 155 6.78 -3.77 -5.04
CA VAL A 155 7.20 -2.37 -4.82
C VAL A 155 8.08 -2.27 -3.58
N HIS A 156 8.59 -1.09 -3.26
CA HIS A 156 9.32 -0.77 -2.02
C HIS A 156 10.66 -1.53 -1.85
N MET A 157 11.30 -1.95 -2.96
CA MET A 157 12.59 -2.63 -2.91
C MET A 157 13.68 -1.69 -2.41
N ASN A 158 14.62 -2.25 -1.61
CA ASN A 158 15.86 -1.56 -1.27
C ASN A 158 16.72 -1.37 -2.54
N PRO A 159 17.03 -0.13 -2.97
CA PRO A 159 17.68 0.13 -4.25
C PRO A 159 19.07 -0.54 -4.41
N TRP A 160 19.81 -0.73 -3.33
CA TRP A 160 21.13 -1.38 -3.37
C TRP A 160 21.06 -2.90 -3.47
N LEU A 161 19.88 -3.49 -3.21
CA LEU A 161 19.64 -4.92 -3.18
C LEU A 161 18.64 -5.38 -4.27
N GLU A 162 18.21 -4.46 -5.13
CA GLU A 162 17.18 -4.69 -6.14
C GLU A 162 17.50 -5.87 -7.06
N LYS A 163 18.73 -5.99 -7.55
CA LYS A 163 19.13 -7.11 -8.43
C LYS A 163 19.00 -8.48 -7.77
N GLU A 164 19.31 -8.55 -6.47
CA GLU A 164 19.17 -9.79 -5.71
C GLU A 164 17.70 -10.13 -5.49
N ILE A 165 16.89 -9.13 -5.12
CA ILE A 165 15.43 -9.26 -5.00
C ILE A 165 14.83 -9.69 -6.33
N GLU A 166 15.24 -9.08 -7.46
CA GLU A 166 14.77 -9.42 -8.80
C GLU A 166 15.00 -10.89 -9.13
N ALA A 167 16.22 -11.39 -8.89
CA ALA A 167 16.54 -12.79 -9.16
C ALA A 167 15.69 -13.75 -8.30
N GLU A 168 15.49 -13.43 -7.01
CA GLU A 168 14.70 -14.24 -6.09
C GLU A 168 13.19 -14.17 -6.41
N ILE A 169 12.67 -13.01 -6.84
CA ILE A 169 11.28 -12.86 -7.33
C ILE A 169 11.07 -13.63 -8.63
N GLY A 170 12.05 -13.62 -9.55
CA GLY A 170 12.02 -14.44 -10.77
C GLY A 170 11.87 -15.93 -10.45
N ALA A 171 12.69 -16.44 -9.54
CA ALA A 171 12.60 -17.84 -9.09
C ALA A 171 11.24 -18.14 -8.39
N LEU A 172 10.72 -17.21 -7.60
CA LEU A 172 9.40 -17.35 -6.97
C LEU A 172 8.27 -17.41 -8.01
N ALA A 173 8.33 -16.56 -9.04
CA ALA A 173 7.34 -16.52 -10.11
C ALA A 173 7.29 -17.84 -10.90
N GLU A 174 8.47 -18.40 -11.20
CA GLU A 174 8.59 -19.72 -11.85
C GLU A 174 8.00 -20.82 -10.97
N ASN A 175 8.37 -20.87 -9.67
CA ASN A 175 7.89 -21.88 -8.73
C ASN A 175 6.37 -21.85 -8.54
N LEU A 176 5.76 -20.68 -8.54
CA LEU A 176 4.30 -20.50 -8.39
C LEU A 176 3.56 -20.60 -9.73
N ASN A 177 4.27 -20.66 -10.85
CA ASN A 177 3.73 -20.52 -12.20
C ASN A 177 2.77 -19.32 -12.29
N SER A 178 3.25 -18.16 -11.85
CA SER A 178 2.44 -16.95 -11.68
C SER A 178 3.17 -15.71 -12.20
N SER A 179 2.41 -14.71 -12.63
CA SER A 179 2.95 -13.42 -13.05
C SER A 179 3.31 -12.57 -11.85
N ILE A 180 4.59 -12.49 -11.50
CA ILE A 180 5.13 -11.58 -10.49
C ILE A 180 6.17 -10.70 -11.18
N LYS A 181 6.03 -9.38 -11.08
CA LYS A 181 6.93 -8.40 -11.70
C LYS A 181 7.39 -7.37 -10.67
N LEU A 182 8.60 -6.84 -10.83
CA LEU A 182 9.05 -5.68 -10.09
C LEU A 182 8.52 -4.42 -10.74
N ALA A 183 8.07 -3.47 -9.91
CA ALA A 183 7.72 -2.13 -10.36
C ALA A 183 8.99 -1.33 -10.71
N TYR A 184 8.84 -0.40 -11.64
CA TYR A 184 9.85 0.59 -11.98
C TYR A 184 9.19 1.95 -12.20
N GLU A 185 9.97 3.03 -12.10
CA GLU A 185 9.45 4.39 -12.31
C GLU A 185 8.87 4.55 -13.72
N GLY A 186 7.64 5.05 -13.81
CA GLY A 186 6.90 5.21 -15.06
C GLY A 186 6.19 3.93 -15.55
N MET A 187 6.16 2.85 -14.75
CA MET A 187 5.38 1.65 -15.10
C MET A 187 3.89 1.95 -15.14
N GLU A 188 3.26 1.61 -16.25
CA GLU A 188 1.80 1.68 -16.41
C GLU A 188 1.19 0.29 -16.35
N LEU A 189 0.08 0.16 -15.62
CA LEU A 189 -0.66 -1.08 -15.43
C LEU A 189 -2.11 -0.87 -15.88
N HIS A 190 -2.59 -1.74 -16.75
CA HIS A 190 -3.96 -1.73 -17.27
C HIS A 190 -4.72 -2.97 -16.77
N LEU A 191 -5.91 -2.76 -16.18
CA LEU A 191 -6.82 -3.80 -15.70
C LEU A 191 -8.03 -3.98 -16.62
#